data_32066efa87e55deb0bb2bd6922089924
#
_entry.id   32066efa87e55deb0bb2bd6922089924
#
_cell.length_a   1.000
_cell.length_b   1.000
_cell.length_c   1.000
_cell.angle_alpha   90.00
_cell.angle_beta   90.00
_cell.angle_gamma   90.00
#
_symmetry.space_group_name_H-M   'P 1'
#
loop_
_entity.id
_entity.type
_entity.pdbx_description
1 polymer ?
#
loop_
_entity_poly.entity_id
_entity_poly.type
_entity_poly.pdbx_seq_one_letter_code
_entity_poly.pdbx_strand_id
1 'polypeptide(L)'
;MTHKDAEETDVAPASSVSPLPARADPIVRLTGITKQYGRDAVVDGVSLEVAEGNVLAIVGPSGAGKSTLLRCVNLLERPDHGRIEVHGHAVNAGEPTSERQVAALRRSTGMVFQSFNLFPHLTVLKNVSFAQRRVLGRSRQEADSRSRELLARVGLSDKSDTYPQRCSGGQQQRAAIARALALDPKVMLFDEPTSALDPELGLEVLTVMRELANDGMTMIVVSHEMHFAESVADEVAVMADAKVIEQGDPKEIFKNPSHTRTRQFLRAIVER
;
A
#
# COMPACT_ATOMS: atom_id res chain seq x y z
N MET A 1 8.69 -49.68 43.77
CA MET A 1 9.76 -48.67 43.60
C MET A 1 10.11 -48.62 42.11
N THR A 2 9.55 -47.71 41.38
CA THR A 2 10.03 -47.27 40.06
C THR A 2 9.46 -45.88 39.83
N HIS A 3 10.33 -44.89 39.94
CA HIS A 3 10.10 -43.50 39.60
C HIS A 3 9.87 -43.38 38.08
N LYS A 4 8.86 -42.61 37.71
CA LYS A 4 8.62 -42.22 36.36
C LYS A 4 8.91 -40.74 36.30
N ASP A 5 10.05 -40.40 35.70
CA ASP A 5 10.47 -39.02 35.42
C ASP A 5 9.53 -38.42 34.38
N ALA A 6 8.93 -37.30 34.74
CA ALA A 6 8.15 -36.46 33.81
C ALA A 6 9.13 -35.47 33.17
N GLU A 7 9.33 -35.57 31.87
CA GLU A 7 10.01 -34.54 31.08
C GLU A 7 9.12 -33.30 30.97
N GLU A 8 9.54 -32.27 31.64
CA GLU A 8 9.02 -30.91 31.51
C GLU A 8 9.54 -30.29 30.22
N THR A 9 8.70 -30.20 29.19
CA THR A 9 9.03 -29.50 27.96
C THR A 9 9.02 -28.00 28.22
N ASP A 10 10.22 -27.44 28.26
CA ASP A 10 10.49 -26.01 28.36
C ASP A 10 10.03 -25.31 27.06
N VAL A 11 8.87 -24.65 27.12
CA VAL A 11 8.35 -23.80 26.05
C VAL A 11 8.98 -22.43 26.20
N ALA A 12 9.96 -22.15 25.35
CA ALA A 12 10.60 -20.85 25.28
C ALA A 12 9.57 -19.73 25.04
N PRO A 13 9.65 -18.59 25.76
CA PRO A 13 8.71 -17.50 25.62
C PRO A 13 8.85 -16.83 24.26
N ALA A 14 7.69 -16.46 23.69
CA ALA A 14 7.56 -15.75 22.43
C ALA A 14 8.49 -14.52 22.37
N SER A 15 9.19 -14.41 21.25
CA SER A 15 10.17 -13.36 20.92
C SER A 15 9.55 -11.98 21.16
N SER A 16 10.11 -11.24 22.09
CA SER A 16 9.81 -9.82 22.31
C SER A 16 10.31 -9.03 21.10
N VAL A 17 9.41 -8.52 20.30
CA VAL A 17 9.72 -7.49 19.31
C VAL A 17 10.18 -6.27 20.08
N SER A 18 11.46 -5.90 19.94
CA SER A 18 12.00 -4.70 20.57
C SER A 18 11.25 -3.46 20.09
N PRO A 19 10.84 -2.54 20.99
CA PRO A 19 10.21 -1.29 20.58
C PRO A 19 11.22 -0.48 19.77
N LEU A 20 10.81 -0.09 18.55
CA LEU A 20 11.54 0.83 17.69
C LEU A 20 11.75 2.19 18.41
N PRO A 21 12.86 2.92 18.13
CA PRO A 21 13.09 4.24 18.70
C PRO A 21 11.93 5.16 18.37
N ALA A 22 11.59 6.07 19.31
CA ALA A 22 10.50 7.03 19.18
C ALA A 22 10.62 7.80 17.85
N ARG A 23 9.85 7.39 16.85
CA ARG A 23 9.70 8.08 15.56
C ARG A 23 8.74 9.25 15.76
N ALA A 24 8.86 10.27 14.89
CA ALA A 24 7.83 11.32 14.74
C ALA A 24 6.45 10.64 14.63
N ASP A 25 5.39 11.33 15.12
CA ASP A 25 4.04 10.78 15.12
C ASP A 25 3.71 10.19 13.74
N PRO A 26 3.34 8.90 13.65
CA PRO A 26 3.10 8.27 12.37
C PRO A 26 1.87 8.87 11.69
N ILE A 27 1.98 9.12 10.38
CA ILE A 27 0.86 9.60 9.58
C ILE A 27 -0.18 8.50 9.31
N VAL A 28 0.27 7.23 9.30
CA VAL A 28 -0.60 6.04 9.26
C VAL A 28 -0.30 5.17 10.47
N ARG A 29 -1.34 4.78 11.19
CA ARG A 29 -1.26 3.79 12.27
C ARG A 29 -2.38 2.77 12.13
N LEU A 30 -2.00 1.50 12.05
CA LEU A 30 -2.89 0.34 12.09
C LEU A 30 -2.64 -0.37 13.41
N THR A 31 -3.70 -0.68 14.14
CA THR A 31 -3.58 -1.35 15.45
C THR A 31 -4.53 -2.55 15.49
N GLY A 32 -3.96 -3.74 15.57
CA GLY A 32 -4.69 -5.00 15.71
C GLY A 32 -5.69 -5.28 14.60
N ILE A 33 -5.37 -4.92 13.35
CA ILE A 33 -6.28 -5.09 12.21
C ILE A 33 -6.53 -6.57 11.95
N THR A 34 -7.80 -6.94 12.00
CA THR A 34 -8.27 -8.30 11.66
C THR A 34 -9.34 -8.20 10.59
N LYS A 35 -9.23 -9.04 9.55
CA LYS A 35 -10.23 -9.20 8.50
C LYS A 35 -10.47 -10.66 8.22
N GLN A 36 -11.72 -11.07 8.24
CA GLN A 36 -12.15 -12.44 8.00
C GLN A 36 -13.12 -12.51 6.81
N TYR A 37 -13.08 -13.60 6.08
CA TYR A 37 -14.07 -13.98 5.09
C TYR A 37 -14.60 -15.38 5.46
N GLY A 38 -15.82 -15.41 5.95
CA GLY A 38 -16.37 -16.62 6.52
C GLY A 38 -15.64 -17.04 7.80
N ARG A 39 -14.94 -18.18 7.77
CA ARG A 39 -14.13 -18.67 8.90
C ARG A 39 -12.64 -18.39 8.77
N ASP A 40 -12.20 -17.91 7.62
CA ASP A 40 -10.79 -17.75 7.31
C ASP A 40 -10.35 -16.31 7.61
N ALA A 41 -9.38 -16.14 8.49
CA ALA A 41 -8.72 -14.88 8.74
C ALA A 41 -7.73 -14.61 7.60
N VAL A 42 -7.96 -13.54 6.82
CA VAL A 42 -7.08 -13.09 5.74
C VAL A 42 -6.09 -12.03 6.23
N VAL A 43 -6.45 -11.31 7.30
CA VAL A 43 -5.56 -10.45 8.10
C VAL A 43 -5.85 -10.75 9.55
N ASP A 44 -4.84 -11.02 10.37
CA ASP A 44 -4.97 -11.45 11.76
C ASP A 44 -4.09 -10.62 12.69
N GLY A 45 -4.71 -9.65 13.39
CA GLY A 45 -4.11 -8.86 14.45
C GLY A 45 -2.94 -7.97 14.00
N VAL A 46 -2.91 -7.53 12.73
CA VAL A 46 -1.78 -6.77 12.17
C VAL A 46 -1.74 -5.35 12.72
N SER A 47 -0.55 -4.95 13.19
CA SER A 47 -0.24 -3.57 13.60
C SER A 47 0.95 -3.06 12.79
N LEU A 48 0.82 -1.86 12.21
CA LEU A 48 1.85 -1.20 11.39
C LEU A 48 1.78 0.31 11.59
N GLU A 49 2.92 0.96 11.48
CA GLU A 49 3.02 2.42 11.50
C GLU A 49 3.85 2.90 10.31
N VAL A 50 3.48 4.06 9.74
CA VAL A 50 4.24 4.71 8.68
C VAL A 50 4.44 6.17 9.05
N ALA A 51 5.69 6.63 9.12
CA ALA A 51 6.02 8.03 9.34
C ALA A 51 5.74 8.88 8.09
N GLU A 52 5.49 10.18 8.26
CA GLU A 52 5.32 11.10 7.13
C GLU A 52 6.59 11.12 6.27
N GLY A 53 6.42 11.07 4.96
CA GLY A 53 7.52 11.03 3.98
C GLY A 53 8.13 9.66 3.77
N ASN A 54 7.77 8.62 4.54
CA ASN A 54 8.35 7.29 4.44
C ASN A 54 7.56 6.38 3.48
N VAL A 55 8.29 5.43 2.92
CA VAL A 55 7.77 4.36 2.07
C VAL A 55 7.81 3.04 2.83
N LEU A 56 6.64 2.44 3.07
CA LEU A 56 6.50 1.07 3.59
C LEU A 56 6.20 0.12 2.43
N ALA A 57 7.07 -0.86 2.19
CA ALA A 57 6.77 -1.94 1.27
C ALA A 57 6.19 -3.15 2.02
N ILE A 58 5.07 -3.68 1.54
CA ILE A 58 4.45 -4.92 2.05
C ILE A 58 4.71 -6.01 1.02
N VAL A 59 5.48 -7.02 1.40
CA VAL A 59 5.86 -8.14 0.55
C VAL A 59 5.42 -9.48 1.15
N GLY A 60 5.43 -10.54 0.38
CA GLY A 60 5.06 -11.88 0.85
C GLY A 60 4.37 -12.71 -0.21
N PRO A 61 4.11 -14.01 0.03
CA PRO A 61 3.49 -14.91 -0.93
C PRO A 61 2.08 -14.45 -1.34
N SER A 62 1.60 -14.94 -2.48
CA SER A 62 0.21 -14.74 -2.91
C SER A 62 -0.75 -15.32 -1.86
N GLY A 63 -1.86 -14.64 -1.60
CA GLY A 63 -2.83 -15.05 -0.59
C GLY A 63 -2.46 -14.69 0.87
N ALA A 64 -1.33 -14.04 1.12
CA ALA A 64 -0.93 -13.65 2.49
C ALA A 64 -1.76 -12.51 3.12
N GLY A 65 -2.71 -11.92 2.39
CA GLY A 65 -3.57 -10.85 2.90
C GLY A 65 -3.09 -9.42 2.61
N LYS A 66 -2.00 -9.23 1.86
CA LYS A 66 -1.37 -7.92 1.58
C LYS A 66 -2.34 -6.88 1.01
N SER A 67 -3.00 -7.20 -0.09
CA SER A 67 -3.98 -6.31 -0.74
C SER A 67 -5.19 -6.03 0.15
N THR A 68 -5.64 -7.01 0.94
CA THR A 68 -6.72 -6.83 1.91
C THR A 68 -6.30 -5.86 3.01
N LEU A 69 -5.10 -6.01 3.57
CA LEU A 69 -4.56 -5.08 4.56
C LEU A 69 -4.46 -3.66 3.98
N LEU A 70 -3.89 -3.53 2.77
CA LEU A 70 -3.79 -2.23 2.09
C LEU A 70 -5.16 -1.58 1.88
N ARG A 71 -6.17 -2.34 1.47
CA ARG A 71 -7.54 -1.86 1.28
C ARG A 71 -8.25 -1.54 2.59
N CYS A 72 -7.82 -2.10 3.71
CA CYS A 72 -8.30 -1.66 5.01
C CYS A 72 -7.84 -0.23 5.34
N VAL A 73 -6.62 0.19 4.93
CA VAL A 73 -6.10 1.54 5.23
C VAL A 73 -7.05 2.64 4.76
N ASN A 74 -7.69 2.48 3.59
CA ASN A 74 -8.64 3.47 3.05
C ASN A 74 -10.11 3.04 3.18
N LEU A 75 -10.38 2.00 3.98
CA LEU A 75 -11.72 1.46 4.22
C LEU A 75 -12.46 0.99 2.96
N LEU A 76 -11.75 0.62 1.89
CA LEU A 76 -12.34 -0.15 0.78
C LEU A 76 -12.76 -1.53 1.28
N GLU A 77 -11.92 -2.15 2.12
CA GLU A 77 -12.28 -3.29 2.95
C GLU A 77 -12.45 -2.81 4.39
N ARG A 78 -13.60 -3.09 4.99
CA ARG A 78 -13.81 -2.79 6.41
C ARG A 78 -13.20 -3.90 7.25
N PRO A 79 -12.25 -3.62 8.15
CA PRO A 79 -11.77 -4.62 9.09
C PRO A 79 -12.86 -5.02 10.07
N ASP A 80 -12.77 -6.24 10.59
CA ASP A 80 -13.72 -6.75 11.59
C ASP A 80 -13.30 -6.34 13.01
N HIS A 81 -11.97 -6.21 13.24
CA HIS A 81 -11.39 -5.71 14.49
C HIS A 81 -10.22 -4.76 14.22
N GLY A 82 -9.90 -3.97 15.25
CA GLY A 82 -8.74 -3.06 15.24
C GLY A 82 -9.10 -1.61 14.99
N ARG A 83 -8.08 -0.77 14.89
CA ARG A 83 -8.17 0.67 14.68
C ARG A 83 -7.29 1.10 13.52
N ILE A 84 -7.83 1.95 12.67
CA ILE A 84 -7.12 2.60 11.56
C ILE A 84 -7.07 4.10 11.86
N GLU A 85 -5.89 4.67 11.70
CA GLU A 85 -5.70 6.12 11.75
C GLU A 85 -4.83 6.57 10.59
N VAL A 86 -5.31 7.56 9.82
CA VAL A 86 -4.60 8.16 8.70
C VAL A 86 -4.73 9.67 8.80
N HIS A 87 -3.59 10.36 8.92
CA HIS A 87 -3.52 11.83 8.99
C HIS A 87 -4.52 12.40 10.01
N GLY A 88 -4.56 11.84 11.23
CA GLY A 88 -5.44 12.26 12.31
C GLY A 88 -6.91 11.82 12.18
N HIS A 89 -7.29 11.16 11.09
CA HIS A 89 -8.63 10.58 10.93
C HIS A 89 -8.63 9.13 11.39
N ALA A 90 -9.32 8.84 12.49
CA ALA A 90 -9.37 7.53 13.10
C ALA A 90 -10.73 6.85 12.93
N VAL A 91 -10.70 5.53 12.71
CA VAL A 91 -11.87 4.65 12.64
C VAL A 91 -11.58 3.38 13.42
N ASN A 92 -12.49 3.01 14.33
CA ASN A 92 -12.45 1.74 15.04
C ASN A 92 -13.36 0.73 14.32
N ALA A 93 -12.87 -0.47 14.11
CA ALA A 93 -13.71 -1.57 13.61
C ALA A 93 -14.80 -1.91 14.63
N GLY A 94 -15.96 -2.33 14.12
CA GLY A 94 -17.11 -2.68 14.98
C GLY A 94 -17.89 -1.48 15.54
N GLU A 95 -17.38 -0.26 15.43
CA GLU A 95 -18.10 0.94 15.82
C GLU A 95 -18.84 1.58 14.62
N PRO A 96 -19.99 2.24 14.88
CA PRO A 96 -20.66 3.00 13.85
C PRO A 96 -19.75 4.11 13.31
N THR A 97 -19.44 4.07 12.02
CA THR A 97 -18.60 5.07 11.36
C THR A 97 -19.46 5.88 10.41
N SER A 98 -19.49 7.20 10.58
CA SER A 98 -20.24 8.09 9.71
C SER A 98 -19.61 8.16 8.30
N GLU A 99 -20.43 8.37 7.28
CA GLU A 99 -19.94 8.59 5.90
C GLU A 99 -18.94 9.76 5.81
N ARG A 100 -19.11 10.77 6.67
CA ARG A 100 -18.20 11.92 6.76
C ARG A 100 -16.81 11.52 7.24
N GLN A 101 -16.71 10.64 8.24
CA GLN A 101 -15.43 10.11 8.73
C GLN A 101 -14.73 9.27 7.64
N VAL A 102 -15.48 8.37 6.99
CA VAL A 102 -14.97 7.57 5.88
C VAL A 102 -14.49 8.47 4.73
N ALA A 103 -15.27 9.48 4.35
CA ALA A 103 -14.91 10.42 3.30
C ALA A 103 -13.68 11.26 3.66
N ALA A 104 -13.50 11.66 4.92
CA ALA A 104 -12.33 12.40 5.39
C ALA A 104 -11.06 11.53 5.32
N LEU A 105 -11.11 10.27 5.78
CA LEU A 105 -10.01 9.32 5.71
C LEU A 105 -9.64 9.03 4.25
N ARG A 106 -10.63 8.73 3.39
CA ARG A 106 -10.41 8.48 1.96
C ARG A 106 -9.85 9.68 1.21
N ARG A 107 -10.15 10.88 1.63
CA ARG A 107 -9.60 12.10 1.04
C ARG A 107 -8.11 12.27 1.37
N SER A 108 -7.66 11.76 2.51
CA SER A 108 -6.25 11.76 2.91
C SER A 108 -5.44 10.68 2.19
N THR A 109 -6.09 9.75 1.46
CA THR A 109 -5.43 8.64 0.77
C THR A 109 -5.67 8.68 -0.73
N GLY A 110 -4.63 8.46 -1.53
CA GLY A 110 -4.73 8.12 -2.95
C GLY A 110 -4.55 6.62 -3.12
N MET A 111 -5.33 5.98 -4.00
CA MET A 111 -5.22 4.53 -4.26
C MET A 111 -4.96 4.26 -5.74
N VAL A 112 -3.94 3.45 -5.99
CA VAL A 112 -3.59 2.93 -7.32
C VAL A 112 -3.73 1.41 -7.28
N PHE A 113 -4.51 0.86 -8.20
CA PHE A 113 -4.84 -0.56 -8.27
C PHE A 113 -4.00 -1.29 -9.33
N GLN A 114 -3.90 -2.58 -9.21
CA GLN A 114 -3.33 -3.48 -10.23
C GLN A 114 -4.01 -3.32 -11.60
N SER A 115 -5.34 -3.25 -11.61
CA SER A 115 -6.13 -2.97 -12.82
C SER A 115 -6.41 -1.48 -12.89
N PHE A 116 -5.78 -0.76 -13.72
CA PHE A 116 -5.75 0.71 -13.87
C PHE A 116 -7.04 1.47 -13.48
N ASN A 117 -8.21 0.86 -13.66
CA ASN A 117 -9.55 1.34 -13.26
C ASN A 117 -9.88 2.74 -13.79
N LEU A 118 -9.37 3.07 -14.98
CA LEU A 118 -9.74 4.31 -15.66
C LEU A 118 -11.15 4.20 -16.24
N PHE A 119 -11.89 5.30 -16.25
CA PHE A 119 -13.18 5.40 -16.90
C PHE A 119 -12.98 5.36 -18.42
N PRO A 120 -13.42 4.31 -19.15
CA PRO A 120 -13.09 4.14 -20.56
C PRO A 120 -13.78 5.17 -21.48
N HIS A 121 -14.86 5.76 -21.03
CA HIS A 121 -15.65 6.78 -21.74
C HIS A 121 -15.16 8.21 -21.49
N LEU A 122 -14.14 8.39 -20.66
CA LEU A 122 -13.52 9.67 -20.38
C LEU A 122 -12.10 9.71 -20.97
N THR A 123 -11.65 10.88 -21.46
CA THR A 123 -10.25 11.07 -21.82
C THR A 123 -9.34 10.97 -20.59
N VAL A 124 -8.04 10.82 -20.79
CA VAL A 124 -7.03 10.79 -19.72
C VAL A 124 -7.14 12.03 -18.85
N LEU A 125 -7.21 13.24 -19.45
CA LEU A 125 -7.42 14.48 -18.70
C LEU A 125 -8.69 14.44 -17.85
N LYS A 126 -9.81 13.99 -18.42
CA LYS A 126 -11.08 13.91 -17.70
C LYS A 126 -11.06 12.88 -16.58
N ASN A 127 -10.33 11.77 -16.74
CA ASN A 127 -10.12 10.81 -15.65
C ASN A 127 -9.45 11.45 -14.44
N VAL A 128 -8.45 12.32 -14.68
CA VAL A 128 -7.70 13.02 -13.62
C VAL A 128 -8.52 14.19 -13.03
N SER A 129 -9.25 14.94 -13.85
CA SER A 129 -9.97 16.16 -13.42
C SER A 129 -11.32 15.87 -12.75
N PHE A 130 -11.93 14.71 -13.01
CA PHE A 130 -13.29 14.41 -12.57
C PHE A 130 -13.46 14.47 -11.04
N ALA A 131 -12.59 13.79 -10.29
CA ALA A 131 -12.69 13.73 -8.83
C ALA A 131 -12.42 15.09 -8.18
N GLN A 132 -11.51 15.91 -8.71
CA GLN A 132 -11.20 17.24 -8.21
C GLN A 132 -12.43 18.16 -8.19
N ARG A 133 -13.24 18.10 -9.23
CA ARG A 133 -14.47 18.90 -9.33
C ARG A 133 -15.54 18.44 -8.36
N ARG A 134 -15.66 17.12 -8.15
CA ARG A 134 -16.70 16.53 -7.29
C ARG A 134 -16.38 16.57 -5.81
N VAL A 135 -15.11 16.37 -5.48
CA VAL A 135 -14.66 16.20 -4.10
C VAL A 135 -14.08 17.49 -3.52
N LEU A 136 -13.30 18.24 -4.32
CA LEU A 136 -12.63 19.47 -3.89
C LEU A 136 -13.39 20.73 -4.31
N GLY A 137 -14.46 20.61 -5.12
CA GLY A 137 -15.22 21.76 -5.60
C GLY A 137 -14.47 22.67 -6.58
N ARG A 138 -13.32 22.21 -7.13
CA ARG A 138 -12.54 22.97 -8.12
C ARG A 138 -13.38 23.30 -9.35
N SER A 139 -13.24 24.49 -9.88
CA SER A 139 -13.79 24.85 -11.19
C SER A 139 -13.21 23.94 -12.28
N ARG A 140 -13.86 23.91 -13.45
CA ARG A 140 -13.37 23.14 -14.59
C ARG A 140 -11.95 23.58 -14.99
N GLN A 141 -11.72 24.88 -15.03
CA GLN A 141 -10.43 25.44 -15.45
C GLN A 141 -9.30 25.07 -14.47
N GLU A 142 -9.53 25.21 -13.17
CA GLU A 142 -8.55 24.82 -12.12
C GLU A 142 -8.27 23.31 -12.16
N ALA A 143 -9.31 22.47 -12.25
CA ALA A 143 -9.17 21.03 -12.32
C ALA A 143 -8.41 20.57 -13.57
N ASP A 144 -8.71 21.17 -14.74
CA ASP A 144 -8.04 20.84 -16.00
C ASP A 144 -6.59 21.33 -16.00
N SER A 145 -6.27 22.52 -15.44
CA SER A 145 -4.90 23.00 -15.27
C SER A 145 -4.09 22.06 -14.39
N ARG A 146 -4.58 21.77 -13.20
CA ARG A 146 -3.91 20.87 -12.26
C ARG A 146 -3.73 19.46 -12.85
N SER A 147 -4.72 18.99 -13.61
CA SER A 147 -4.62 17.69 -14.27
C SER A 147 -3.53 17.64 -15.32
N ARG A 148 -3.34 18.72 -16.10
CA ARG A 148 -2.22 18.80 -17.09
C ARG A 148 -0.87 18.80 -16.41
N GLU A 149 -0.70 19.51 -15.29
CA GLU A 149 0.52 19.49 -14.49
C GLU A 149 0.84 18.06 -14.00
N LEU A 150 -0.16 17.35 -13.45
CA LEU A 150 0.01 15.98 -12.99
C LEU A 150 0.31 15.00 -14.12
N LEU A 151 -0.34 15.17 -15.28
CA LEU A 151 -0.06 14.37 -16.47
C LEU A 151 1.35 14.63 -17.01
N ALA A 152 1.83 15.88 -16.97
CA ALA A 152 3.22 16.20 -17.31
C ALA A 152 4.20 15.52 -16.35
N ARG A 153 3.91 15.54 -15.05
CA ARG A 153 4.74 14.90 -14.01
C ARG A 153 4.89 13.37 -14.22
N VAL A 154 3.87 12.71 -14.76
CA VAL A 154 3.93 11.28 -15.07
C VAL A 154 4.28 10.98 -16.54
N GLY A 155 4.77 11.99 -17.30
CA GLY A 155 5.21 11.82 -18.68
C GLY A 155 4.09 11.57 -19.69
N LEU A 156 2.89 12.15 -19.48
CA LEU A 156 1.70 11.96 -20.31
C LEU A 156 1.11 13.28 -20.86
N SER A 157 1.93 14.31 -21.07
CA SER A 157 1.47 15.61 -21.57
C SER A 157 0.75 15.51 -22.92
N ASP A 158 1.24 14.66 -23.81
CA ASP A 158 0.72 14.40 -25.15
C ASP A 158 -0.55 13.53 -25.18
N LYS A 159 -0.92 12.91 -24.05
CA LYS A 159 -2.03 11.94 -23.94
C LYS A 159 -3.31 12.55 -23.33
N SER A 160 -3.32 13.83 -23.00
CA SER A 160 -4.44 14.49 -22.33
C SER A 160 -5.82 14.24 -22.97
N ASP A 161 -5.90 14.30 -24.28
CA ASP A 161 -7.13 14.14 -25.04
C ASP A 161 -7.35 12.71 -25.56
N THR A 162 -6.45 11.78 -25.19
CA THR A 162 -6.53 10.36 -25.57
C THR A 162 -7.46 9.61 -24.64
N TYR A 163 -8.19 8.62 -25.17
CA TYR A 163 -8.99 7.70 -24.38
C TYR A 163 -8.13 6.54 -23.85
N PRO A 164 -8.44 5.94 -22.67
CA PRO A 164 -7.66 4.86 -22.07
C PRO A 164 -7.40 3.69 -23.03
N GLN A 165 -8.36 3.32 -23.86
CA GLN A 165 -8.24 2.23 -24.84
C GLN A 165 -7.14 2.45 -25.89
N ARG A 166 -6.67 3.67 -26.07
CA ARG A 166 -5.58 4.05 -27.00
C ARG A 166 -4.26 4.29 -26.29
N CYS A 167 -4.17 3.96 -25.00
CA CYS A 167 -2.98 4.07 -24.16
C CYS A 167 -2.42 2.67 -23.88
N SER A 168 -1.08 2.54 -23.84
CA SER A 168 -0.44 1.31 -23.35
C SER A 168 -0.80 1.05 -21.88
N GLY A 169 -0.57 -0.15 -21.39
CA GLY A 169 -0.78 -0.50 -19.97
C GLY A 169 -0.01 0.42 -19.04
N GLY A 170 1.27 0.68 -19.30
CA GLY A 170 2.10 1.60 -18.52
C GLY A 170 1.57 3.05 -18.56
N GLN A 171 1.09 3.52 -19.71
CA GLN A 171 0.44 4.84 -19.82
C GLN A 171 -0.85 4.91 -19.01
N GLN A 172 -1.68 3.86 -19.03
CA GLN A 172 -2.90 3.79 -18.24
C GLN A 172 -2.58 3.80 -16.74
N GLN A 173 -1.55 3.08 -16.30
CA GLN A 173 -1.15 3.04 -14.91
C GLN A 173 -0.59 4.39 -14.44
N ARG A 174 0.24 5.05 -15.24
CA ARG A 174 0.73 6.40 -14.95
C ARG A 174 -0.42 7.43 -14.89
N ALA A 175 -1.43 7.30 -15.75
CA ALA A 175 -2.64 8.11 -15.67
C ALA A 175 -3.46 7.83 -14.39
N ALA A 176 -3.51 6.57 -13.92
CA ALA A 176 -4.13 6.21 -12.64
C ALA A 176 -3.38 6.81 -11.45
N ILE A 177 -2.04 6.87 -11.50
CA ILE A 177 -1.23 7.57 -10.50
C ILE A 177 -1.55 9.06 -10.50
N ALA A 178 -1.57 9.73 -11.67
CA ALA A 178 -1.93 11.14 -11.78
C ALA A 178 -3.35 11.42 -11.24
N ARG A 179 -4.30 10.52 -11.50
CA ARG A 179 -5.67 10.61 -10.95
C ARG A 179 -5.70 10.50 -9.43
N ALA A 180 -4.91 9.60 -8.85
CA ALA A 180 -4.82 9.45 -7.39
C ALA A 180 -4.20 10.68 -6.73
N LEU A 181 -3.15 11.25 -7.33
CA LEU A 181 -2.50 12.49 -6.88
C LEU A 181 -3.39 13.74 -6.99
N ALA A 182 -4.41 13.71 -7.84
CA ALA A 182 -5.25 14.88 -8.14
C ALA A 182 -6.10 15.38 -6.97
N LEU A 183 -6.29 14.57 -5.95
CA LEU A 183 -6.98 14.93 -4.70
C LEU A 183 -6.02 15.45 -3.61
N ASP A 184 -4.74 15.66 -3.94
CA ASP A 184 -3.69 16.08 -3.01
C ASP A 184 -3.61 15.20 -1.74
N PRO A 185 -3.54 13.87 -1.91
CA PRO A 185 -3.54 12.93 -0.80
C PRO A 185 -2.27 13.10 0.07
N LYS A 186 -2.38 12.71 1.34
CA LYS A 186 -1.26 12.68 2.28
C LYS A 186 -0.50 11.35 2.24
N VAL A 187 -1.18 10.30 1.81
CA VAL A 187 -0.63 8.94 1.69
C VAL A 187 -1.07 8.33 0.37
N MET A 188 -0.12 7.76 -0.37
CA MET A 188 -0.41 6.99 -1.57
C MET A 188 -0.34 5.49 -1.28
N LEU A 189 -1.36 4.77 -1.70
CA LEU A 189 -1.51 3.33 -1.56
C LEU A 189 -1.38 2.68 -2.93
N PHE A 190 -0.46 1.73 -3.08
CA PHE A 190 -0.22 1.02 -4.33
C PHE A 190 -0.46 -0.48 -4.16
N ASP A 191 -1.46 -1.01 -4.86
CA ASP A 191 -1.82 -2.43 -4.84
C ASP A 191 -1.29 -3.12 -6.10
N GLU A 192 -0.09 -3.69 -6.03
CA GLU A 192 0.61 -4.39 -7.12
C GLU A 192 0.62 -3.60 -8.45
N PRO A 193 1.14 -2.38 -8.49
CA PRO A 193 0.94 -1.43 -9.60
C PRO A 193 1.57 -1.88 -10.93
N THR A 194 2.47 -2.85 -10.93
CA THR A 194 3.18 -3.35 -12.12
C THR A 194 2.79 -4.75 -12.55
N SER A 195 2.03 -5.49 -11.74
CA SER A 195 1.77 -6.92 -11.98
C SER A 195 0.95 -7.25 -13.23
N ALA A 196 0.22 -6.26 -13.79
CA ALA A 196 -0.53 -6.40 -15.05
C ALA A 196 0.24 -5.89 -16.28
N LEU A 197 1.53 -5.55 -16.12
CA LEU A 197 2.38 -4.96 -17.14
C LEU A 197 3.53 -5.90 -17.53
N ASP A 198 3.99 -5.77 -18.77
CA ASP A 198 5.28 -6.34 -19.12
C ASP A 198 6.42 -5.59 -18.40
N PRO A 199 7.61 -6.21 -18.26
CA PRO A 199 8.71 -5.65 -17.46
C PRO A 199 9.16 -4.26 -17.91
N GLU A 200 9.15 -3.97 -19.22
CA GLU A 200 9.60 -2.68 -19.75
C GLU A 200 8.63 -1.55 -19.33
N LEU A 201 7.32 -1.77 -19.52
CA LEU A 201 6.29 -0.81 -19.10
C LEU A 201 6.21 -0.69 -17.57
N GLY A 202 6.51 -1.77 -16.84
CA GLY A 202 6.62 -1.78 -15.40
C GLY A 202 7.70 -0.82 -14.90
N LEU A 203 8.88 -0.79 -15.54
CA LEU A 203 9.97 0.12 -15.19
C LEU A 203 9.58 1.60 -15.29
N GLU A 204 8.78 1.98 -16.30
CA GLU A 204 8.28 3.36 -16.42
C GLU A 204 7.41 3.76 -15.21
N VAL A 205 6.56 2.85 -14.72
CA VAL A 205 5.71 3.06 -13.54
C VAL A 205 6.55 3.14 -12.27
N LEU A 206 7.52 2.24 -12.09
CA LEU A 206 8.43 2.23 -10.93
C LEU A 206 9.29 3.50 -10.89
N THR A 207 9.66 4.06 -12.04
CA THR A 207 10.38 5.33 -12.12
C THR A 207 9.54 6.48 -11.55
N VAL A 208 8.27 6.59 -11.96
CA VAL A 208 7.35 7.59 -11.40
C VAL A 208 7.18 7.41 -9.89
N MET A 209 7.04 6.16 -9.41
CA MET A 209 6.91 5.89 -7.97
C MET A 209 8.18 6.28 -7.20
N ARG A 210 9.38 6.06 -7.76
CA ARG A 210 10.65 6.48 -7.16
C ARG A 210 10.76 8.01 -7.08
N GLU A 211 10.33 8.72 -8.11
CA GLU A 211 10.27 10.18 -8.11
C GLU A 211 9.33 10.70 -7.00
N LEU A 212 8.16 10.08 -6.84
CA LEU A 212 7.23 10.42 -5.75
C LEU A 212 7.84 10.20 -4.37
N ALA A 213 8.58 9.10 -4.17
CA ALA A 213 9.30 8.84 -2.93
C ALA A 213 10.37 9.91 -2.65
N ASN A 214 11.18 10.24 -3.66
CA ASN A 214 12.21 11.27 -3.55
C ASN A 214 11.65 12.67 -3.24
N ASP A 215 10.42 12.95 -3.69
CA ASP A 215 9.68 14.17 -3.37
C ASP A 215 9.04 14.16 -1.96
N GLY A 216 9.27 13.10 -1.17
CA GLY A 216 8.78 12.98 0.21
C GLY A 216 7.32 12.52 0.32
N MET A 217 6.77 11.88 -0.73
CA MET A 217 5.42 11.32 -0.66
C MET A 217 5.39 10.09 0.25
N THR A 218 4.53 10.11 1.26
CA THR A 218 4.29 8.92 2.08
C THR A 218 3.60 7.85 1.26
N MET A 219 4.13 6.63 1.26
CA MET A 219 3.57 5.54 0.45
C MET A 219 3.48 4.23 1.22
N ILE A 220 2.42 3.45 0.94
CA ILE A 220 2.34 2.02 1.30
C ILE A 220 2.20 1.26 -0.02
N VAL A 221 3.15 0.37 -0.29
CA VAL A 221 3.27 -0.32 -1.57
C VAL A 221 3.22 -1.82 -1.35
N VAL A 222 2.18 -2.48 -1.86
CA VAL A 222 2.16 -3.94 -2.03
C VAL A 222 2.82 -4.25 -3.37
N SER A 223 3.91 -4.99 -3.34
CA SER A 223 4.67 -5.29 -4.57
C SER A 223 5.34 -6.66 -4.52
N HIS A 224 5.55 -7.22 -5.70
CA HIS A 224 6.43 -8.37 -5.96
C HIS A 224 7.80 -7.94 -6.51
N GLU A 225 8.02 -6.63 -6.71
CA GLU A 225 9.25 -6.04 -7.23
C GLU A 225 10.26 -5.84 -6.08
N MET A 226 11.05 -6.88 -5.77
CA MET A 226 11.97 -6.84 -4.63
C MET A 226 13.05 -5.78 -4.76
N HIS A 227 13.58 -5.57 -5.98
CA HIS A 227 14.58 -4.52 -6.25
C HIS A 227 14.03 -3.12 -6.01
N PHE A 228 12.75 -2.88 -6.36
CA PHE A 228 12.10 -1.62 -6.05
C PHE A 228 11.95 -1.45 -4.53
N ALA A 229 11.44 -2.47 -3.84
CA ALA A 229 11.29 -2.44 -2.39
C ALA A 229 12.65 -2.21 -1.68
N GLU A 230 13.73 -2.90 -2.10
CA GLU A 230 15.07 -2.72 -1.53
C GLU A 230 15.64 -1.31 -1.76
N SER A 231 15.34 -0.68 -2.92
CA SER A 231 15.96 0.58 -3.32
C SER A 231 15.18 1.83 -2.94
N VAL A 232 13.87 1.72 -2.65
CA VAL A 232 12.97 2.84 -2.45
C VAL A 232 12.28 2.84 -1.09
N ALA A 233 12.04 1.66 -0.51
CA ALA A 233 11.37 1.59 0.78
C ALA A 233 12.31 1.96 1.94
N ASP A 234 11.76 2.69 2.91
CA ASP A 234 12.40 2.96 4.20
C ASP A 234 12.22 1.78 5.15
N GLU A 235 11.16 1.01 4.94
CA GLU A 235 10.83 -0.14 5.75
C GLU A 235 10.09 -1.20 4.93
N VAL A 236 10.34 -2.47 5.24
CA VAL A 236 9.66 -3.62 4.63
C VAL A 236 8.92 -4.41 5.70
N ALA A 237 7.66 -4.72 5.43
CA ALA A 237 6.86 -5.67 6.21
C ALA A 237 6.61 -6.94 5.38
N VAL A 238 7.04 -8.08 5.89
CA VAL A 238 6.81 -9.39 5.27
C VAL A 238 5.54 -9.99 5.84
N MET A 239 4.55 -10.21 5.00
CA MET A 239 3.31 -10.89 5.39
C MET A 239 3.32 -12.35 4.96
N ALA A 240 2.95 -13.23 5.88
CA ALA A 240 2.62 -14.63 5.62
C ALA A 240 1.57 -15.10 6.62
N ASP A 241 0.76 -16.06 6.21
CA ASP A 241 -0.25 -16.69 7.05
C ASP A 241 -1.15 -15.66 7.79
N ALA A 242 -1.60 -14.65 7.03
CA ALA A 242 -2.44 -13.52 7.48
C ALA A 242 -1.78 -12.54 8.47
N LYS A 243 -0.48 -12.68 8.77
CA LYS A 243 0.26 -11.88 9.77
C LYS A 243 1.46 -11.17 9.16
N VAL A 244 1.91 -10.10 9.80
CA VAL A 244 3.25 -9.58 9.60
C VAL A 244 4.19 -10.43 10.43
N ILE A 245 5.08 -11.18 9.75
CA ILE A 245 6.00 -12.13 10.39
C ILE A 245 7.40 -11.54 10.61
N GLU A 246 7.73 -10.50 9.86
CA GLU A 246 9.01 -9.80 9.96
C GLU A 246 8.84 -8.37 9.44
N GLN A 247 9.50 -7.40 10.07
CA GLN A 247 9.46 -6.01 9.69
C GLN A 247 10.79 -5.33 10.04
N GLY A 248 11.31 -4.47 9.16
CA GLY A 248 12.55 -3.76 9.39
C GLY A 248 13.15 -3.11 8.16
N ASP A 249 14.45 -2.79 8.28
CA ASP A 249 15.24 -2.21 7.19
C ASP A 249 15.25 -3.14 5.97
N PRO A 250 15.03 -2.62 4.75
CA PRO A 250 14.99 -3.42 3.53
C PRO A 250 16.25 -4.27 3.34
N LYS A 251 17.43 -3.70 3.59
CA LYS A 251 18.71 -4.43 3.40
C LYS A 251 18.86 -5.60 4.34
N GLU A 252 18.41 -5.44 5.59
CA GLU A 252 18.44 -6.54 6.56
C GLU A 252 17.42 -7.62 6.19
N ILE A 253 16.20 -7.25 5.87
CA ILE A 253 15.13 -8.19 5.48
C ILE A 253 15.53 -8.99 4.23
N PHE A 254 16.09 -8.36 3.20
CA PHE A 254 16.42 -9.05 1.95
C PHE A 254 17.73 -9.83 2.00
N LYS A 255 18.72 -9.40 2.81
CA LYS A 255 20.02 -10.07 2.88
C LYS A 255 20.11 -11.09 4.01
N ASN A 256 19.61 -10.75 5.20
CA ASN A 256 19.74 -11.54 6.42
C ASN A 256 18.38 -11.74 7.13
N PRO A 257 17.36 -12.29 6.47
CA PRO A 257 16.05 -12.46 7.09
C PRO A 257 16.14 -13.34 8.33
N SER A 258 15.57 -12.87 9.44
CA SER A 258 15.58 -13.57 10.73
C SER A 258 14.54 -14.69 10.78
N HIS A 259 13.37 -14.48 10.13
CA HIS A 259 12.28 -15.43 10.15
C HIS A 259 12.43 -16.53 9.06
N THR A 260 12.21 -17.78 9.43
CA THR A 260 12.38 -18.93 8.50
C THR A 260 11.46 -18.83 7.29
N ARG A 261 10.22 -18.38 7.48
CA ARG A 261 9.23 -18.23 6.39
C ARG A 261 9.64 -17.12 5.42
N THR A 262 10.26 -16.04 5.90
CA THR A 262 10.83 -14.98 5.05
C THR A 262 11.95 -15.54 4.18
N ARG A 263 12.88 -16.33 4.77
CA ARG A 263 13.95 -16.99 4.01
C ARG A 263 13.42 -17.90 2.90
N GLN A 264 12.38 -18.69 3.19
CA GLN A 264 11.75 -19.55 2.20
C GLN A 264 11.10 -18.75 1.06
N PHE A 265 10.39 -17.67 1.41
CA PHE A 265 9.75 -16.79 0.43
C PHE A 265 10.77 -16.13 -0.50
N LEU A 266 11.84 -15.54 0.05
CA LEU A 266 12.87 -14.86 -0.74
C LEU A 266 13.63 -15.82 -1.65
N ARG A 267 13.99 -17.04 -1.19
CA ARG A 267 14.60 -18.08 -2.04
C ARG A 267 13.72 -18.43 -3.24
N ALA A 268 12.44 -18.63 -3.01
CA ALA A 268 11.50 -18.96 -4.09
C ALA A 268 11.35 -17.85 -5.17
N ILE A 269 11.73 -16.60 -4.85
CA ILE A 269 11.76 -15.50 -5.82
C ILE A 269 13.06 -15.50 -6.63
N VAL A 270 14.20 -15.73 -5.97
CA VAL A 270 15.53 -15.73 -6.63
C VAL A 270 15.71 -16.91 -7.58
N GLU A 271 15.03 -18.03 -7.31
CA GLU A 271 15.08 -19.25 -8.13
C GLU A 271 14.11 -19.23 -9.34
N ARG A 272 13.37 -18.14 -9.56
CA ARG A 272 12.50 -17.90 -10.73
C ARG A 272 13.17 -17.04 -11.78
#